data_762f4d789125cce6b359ea79f722d4bd
#
_entry.id   762f4d789125cce6b359ea79f722d4bd
#
_cell.length_a   1.000
_cell.length_b   1.000
_cell.length_c   1.000
_cell.angle_alpha   90.00
_cell.angle_beta   90.00
_cell.angle_gamma   90.00
#
_symmetry.space_group_name_H-M   'P 1'
#
loop_
_entity.id
_entity.type
_entity.pdbx_description
1 polymer ?
#
loop_
_entity_poly.entity_id
_entity_poly.type
_entity_poly.pdbx_seq_one_letter_code
_entity_poly.pdbx_strand_id
1 'polypeptide(L)'
;LIDSHKFDYSKLETLNVSRETFLELDEFKEMILYENKKINLISQHTEEIARDRHIIDCAQIIDLIDKNHLTCTDLGSGSGLPGLVIAIIKKKQKSDMKFFLYEKSFKKSIFLKKVINKFKLNAEVINQNIFDQKNLSSDLIVARAF
;
A
#
# COMPACT_ATOMS: atom_id res chain seq x y z
N LEU A 1 10.21 9.24 -22.22
CA LEU A 1 8.90 9.76 -22.64
C LEU A 1 7.84 8.86 -22.03
N ILE A 2 7.23 9.31 -20.94
CA ILE A 2 6.07 8.65 -20.32
C ILE A 2 4.91 8.88 -21.27
N ASP A 3 4.40 7.80 -21.84
CA ASP A 3 3.26 7.83 -22.74
C ASP A 3 2.03 8.36 -21.99
N SER A 4 1.73 9.65 -22.22
CA SER A 4 0.63 10.38 -21.56
C SER A 4 -0.76 9.89 -21.97
N HIS A 5 -0.86 8.93 -22.87
CA HIS A 5 -2.13 8.52 -23.48
C HIS A 5 -2.86 7.35 -22.80
N LYS A 6 -2.35 6.81 -21.69
CA LYS A 6 -2.98 5.67 -20.98
C LYS A 6 -3.46 5.97 -19.57
N PHE A 7 -3.58 7.22 -19.20
CA PHE A 7 -3.98 7.58 -17.85
C PHE A 7 -5.49 7.88 -17.80
N ASP A 8 -6.26 6.87 -17.43
CA ASP A 8 -7.68 7.10 -17.09
C ASP A 8 -7.78 7.61 -15.64
N TYR A 9 -7.83 8.93 -15.49
CA TYR A 9 -8.01 9.59 -14.21
C TYR A 9 -9.45 9.56 -13.70
N SER A 10 -10.42 9.10 -14.51
CA SER A 10 -11.83 9.13 -14.16
C SER A 10 -12.13 8.33 -12.88
N LYS A 11 -11.45 7.21 -12.70
CA LYS A 11 -11.58 6.37 -11.49
C LYS A 11 -11.01 7.04 -10.23
N LEU A 12 -10.10 8.01 -10.39
CA LEU A 12 -9.46 8.72 -9.29
C LEU A 12 -10.25 9.92 -8.83
N GLU A 13 -10.93 10.60 -9.73
CA GLU A 13 -11.81 11.71 -9.40
C GLU A 13 -12.90 11.25 -8.43
N THR A 14 -13.40 10.02 -8.59
CA THR A 14 -14.37 9.41 -7.68
C THR A 14 -13.79 9.08 -6.30
N LEU A 15 -12.45 8.91 -6.19
CA LEU A 15 -11.77 8.57 -4.94
C LEU A 15 -11.25 9.81 -4.20
N ASN A 16 -11.47 11.01 -4.72
CA ASN A 16 -10.97 12.26 -4.14
C ASN A 16 -9.46 12.24 -3.85
N VAL A 17 -8.70 11.56 -4.71
CA VAL A 17 -7.23 11.46 -4.65
C VAL A 17 -6.62 12.48 -5.61
N SER A 18 -5.69 13.31 -5.10
CA SER A 18 -5.02 14.30 -5.93
C SER A 18 -4.13 13.67 -7.02
N ARG A 19 -3.86 14.42 -8.09
CA ARG A 19 -2.96 13.99 -9.15
C ARG A 19 -1.56 13.65 -8.61
N GLU A 20 -1.05 14.45 -7.70
CA GLU A 20 0.27 14.26 -7.08
C GLU A 20 0.32 12.95 -6.29
N THR A 21 -0.74 12.67 -5.52
CA THR A 21 -0.87 11.40 -4.78
C THR A 21 -0.87 10.22 -5.74
N PHE A 22 -1.57 10.37 -6.87
CA PHE A 22 -1.63 9.30 -7.86
C PHE A 22 -0.27 9.04 -8.51
N LEU A 23 0.51 10.08 -8.79
CA LEU A 23 1.87 9.91 -9.31
C LEU A 23 2.76 9.13 -8.33
N GLU A 24 2.65 9.37 -7.02
CA GLU A 24 3.35 8.57 -6.01
C GLU A 24 2.85 7.12 -5.96
N LEU A 25 1.54 6.90 -6.08
CA LEU A 25 0.97 5.56 -6.17
C LEU A 25 1.45 4.81 -7.43
N ASP A 26 1.56 5.51 -8.55
CA ASP A 26 2.08 4.94 -9.78
C ASP A 26 3.58 4.60 -9.66
N GLU A 27 4.36 5.47 -9.02
CA GLU A 27 5.77 5.18 -8.69
C GLU A 27 5.89 3.95 -7.76
N PHE A 28 5.02 3.83 -6.75
CA PHE A 28 4.96 2.65 -5.91
C PHE A 28 4.65 1.38 -6.71
N LYS A 29 3.70 1.45 -7.64
CA LYS A 29 3.41 0.35 -8.57
C LYS A 29 4.66 -0.07 -9.36
N GLU A 30 5.41 0.89 -9.89
CA GLU A 30 6.65 0.60 -10.63
C GLU A 30 7.70 -0.08 -9.72
N MET A 31 7.79 0.31 -8.46
CA MET A 31 8.66 -0.37 -7.49
C MET A 31 8.24 -1.84 -7.29
N ILE A 32 6.94 -2.11 -7.19
CA ILE A 32 6.41 -3.48 -7.10
C ILE A 32 6.80 -4.29 -8.34
N LEU A 33 6.55 -3.76 -9.53
CA LEU A 33 6.84 -4.44 -10.80
C LEU A 33 8.34 -4.72 -10.98
N TYR A 34 9.18 -3.78 -10.60
CA TYR A 34 10.64 -3.96 -10.64
C TYR A 34 11.11 -5.06 -9.71
N GLU A 35 10.65 -5.04 -8.45
CA GLU A 35 11.05 -6.03 -7.45
C GLU A 35 10.40 -7.40 -7.69
N ASN A 36 9.22 -7.44 -8.33
CA ASN A 36 8.51 -8.69 -8.65
C ASN A 36 9.33 -9.63 -9.53
N LYS A 37 10.30 -9.10 -10.27
CA LYS A 37 11.24 -9.90 -11.07
C LYS A 37 12.20 -10.75 -10.22
N LYS A 38 12.36 -10.40 -8.94
CA LYS A 38 13.29 -11.06 -7.99
C LYS A 38 12.56 -11.83 -6.90
N ILE A 39 11.46 -11.28 -6.40
CA ILE A 39 10.64 -11.85 -5.34
C ILE A 39 9.17 -11.77 -5.74
N ASN A 40 8.39 -12.80 -5.43
CA ASN A 40 6.98 -12.85 -5.79
C ASN A 40 6.15 -11.91 -4.90
N LEU A 41 5.96 -10.67 -5.36
CA LEU A 41 5.14 -9.67 -4.69
C LEU A 41 3.68 -9.71 -5.15
N ILE A 42 3.48 -9.87 -6.46
CA ILE A 42 2.17 -9.99 -7.12
C ILE A 42 2.21 -11.10 -8.15
N SER A 43 1.04 -11.57 -8.57
CA SER A 43 0.93 -12.55 -9.65
C SER A 43 1.39 -11.95 -10.99
N GLN A 44 2.17 -12.71 -11.75
CA GLN A 44 2.60 -12.29 -13.10
C GLN A 44 1.42 -11.95 -14.01
N HIS A 45 0.32 -12.67 -13.90
CA HIS A 45 -0.89 -12.40 -14.70
C HIS A 45 -1.54 -11.05 -14.42
N THR A 46 -1.19 -10.42 -13.30
CA THR A 46 -1.75 -9.11 -12.93
C THR A 46 -0.78 -7.95 -13.13
N GLU A 47 0.45 -8.20 -13.62
CA GLU A 47 1.44 -7.13 -13.82
C GLU A 47 0.96 -6.06 -14.82
N GLU A 48 0.38 -6.47 -15.95
CA GLU A 48 -0.11 -5.55 -16.98
C GLU A 48 -1.29 -4.69 -16.52
N ILE A 49 -2.05 -5.18 -15.55
CA ILE A 49 -3.22 -4.49 -14.96
C ILE A 49 -2.96 -4.05 -13.53
N ALA A 50 -1.69 -3.97 -13.11
CA ALA A 50 -1.31 -3.73 -11.72
C ALA A 50 -1.90 -2.43 -11.15
N ARG A 51 -2.01 -1.37 -11.96
CA ARG A 51 -2.63 -0.11 -11.53
C ARG A 51 -4.08 -0.33 -11.12
N ASP A 52 -4.90 -0.91 -11.99
CA ASP A 52 -6.31 -1.13 -11.70
C ASP A 52 -6.52 -2.18 -10.62
N ARG A 53 -5.87 -3.33 -10.78
CA ARG A 53 -6.09 -4.50 -9.93
C ARG A 53 -5.50 -4.36 -8.53
N HIS A 54 -4.39 -3.65 -8.37
CA HIS A 54 -3.69 -3.56 -7.09
C HIS A 54 -3.77 -2.18 -6.46
N ILE A 55 -3.54 -1.12 -7.22
CA ILE A 55 -3.49 0.23 -6.66
C ILE A 55 -4.89 0.81 -6.47
N ILE A 56 -5.70 0.86 -7.54
CA ILE A 56 -7.04 1.46 -7.48
C ILE A 56 -7.96 0.65 -6.58
N ASP A 57 -7.95 -0.69 -6.68
CA ASP A 57 -8.73 -1.55 -5.78
C ASP A 57 -8.43 -1.27 -4.30
N CYS A 58 -7.16 -1.11 -3.95
CA CYS A 58 -6.76 -0.80 -2.58
C CYS A 58 -7.14 0.64 -2.17
N ALA A 59 -7.08 1.59 -3.09
CA ALA A 59 -7.44 2.98 -2.81
C ALA A 59 -8.94 3.18 -2.54
N GLN A 60 -9.80 2.32 -3.08
CA GLN A 60 -11.26 2.40 -2.90
C GLN A 60 -11.72 2.32 -1.44
N ILE A 61 -10.93 1.69 -0.57
CA ILE A 61 -11.30 1.58 0.85
C ILE A 61 -11.07 2.86 1.65
N ILE A 62 -10.43 3.87 1.04
CA ILE A 62 -10.06 5.10 1.76
C ILE A 62 -11.28 5.83 2.34
N ASP A 63 -12.41 5.81 1.63
CA ASP A 63 -13.64 6.47 2.05
C ASP A 63 -14.33 5.75 3.24
N LEU A 64 -13.95 4.52 3.51
CA LEU A 64 -14.45 3.73 4.63
C LEU A 64 -13.66 3.95 5.93
N ILE A 65 -12.54 4.67 5.84
CA ILE A 65 -11.65 4.88 6.98
C ILE A 65 -12.07 6.12 7.75
N ASP A 66 -12.47 5.92 9.02
CA ASP A 66 -12.84 7.00 9.92
C ASP A 66 -11.65 7.94 10.16
N LYS A 67 -11.94 9.25 10.22
CA LYS A 67 -10.93 10.29 10.49
C LYS A 67 -10.32 10.18 11.89
N ASN A 68 -11.05 9.54 12.82
CA ASN A 68 -10.60 9.34 14.20
C ASN A 68 -9.70 8.11 14.38
N HIS A 69 -9.55 7.28 13.35
CA HIS A 69 -8.61 6.17 13.39
C HIS A 69 -7.17 6.68 13.39
N LEU A 70 -6.41 6.35 14.42
CA LEU A 70 -5.02 6.77 14.60
C LEU A 70 -4.01 5.67 14.26
N THR A 71 -4.47 4.42 14.24
CA THR A 71 -3.63 3.26 13.96
C THR A 71 -4.27 2.33 12.93
N CYS A 72 -3.45 1.83 12.01
CA CYS A 72 -3.84 0.85 11.02
C CYS A 72 -2.83 -0.29 11.01
N THR A 73 -3.31 -1.52 11.11
CA THR A 73 -2.48 -2.72 10.99
C THR A 73 -2.82 -3.49 9.72
N ASP A 74 -1.81 -3.76 8.91
CA ASP A 74 -1.90 -4.59 7.71
C ASP A 74 -1.35 -5.99 7.99
N LEU A 75 -2.20 -6.99 7.88
CA LEU A 75 -1.86 -8.38 8.18
C LEU A 75 -1.35 -9.11 6.94
N GLY A 76 -0.12 -9.60 7.01
CA GLY A 76 0.49 -10.28 5.86
C GLY A 76 0.71 -9.33 4.69
N SER A 77 1.39 -8.22 4.95
CA SER A 77 1.45 -7.07 4.04
C SER A 77 1.99 -7.38 2.65
N GLY A 78 2.84 -8.38 2.50
CA GLY A 78 3.36 -8.84 1.21
C GLY A 78 4.04 -7.74 0.40
N SER A 79 3.37 -7.30 -0.66
CA SER A 79 3.78 -6.16 -1.50
C SER A 79 3.41 -4.78 -0.93
N GLY A 80 2.78 -4.73 0.24
CA GLY A 80 2.30 -3.49 0.85
C GLY A 80 0.87 -3.11 0.45
N LEU A 81 0.10 -4.07 -0.01
CA LEU A 81 -1.28 -3.89 -0.46
C LEU A 81 -2.26 -4.51 0.56
N PRO A 82 -3.19 -3.77 1.13
CA PRO A 82 -3.51 -2.37 0.84
C PRO A 82 -2.76 -1.33 1.70
N GLY A 83 -2.04 -1.74 2.73
CA GLY A 83 -1.51 -0.86 3.77
C GLY A 83 -0.70 0.34 3.26
N LEU A 84 0.26 0.13 2.34
CA LEU A 84 1.09 1.22 1.82
C LEU A 84 0.34 2.14 0.86
N VAL A 85 -0.65 1.64 0.12
CA VAL A 85 -1.53 2.51 -0.69
C VAL A 85 -2.28 3.49 0.21
N ILE A 86 -2.87 2.99 1.29
CA ILE A 86 -3.57 3.81 2.28
C ILE A 86 -2.61 4.80 2.94
N ALA A 87 -1.41 4.36 3.32
CA ALA A 87 -0.41 5.21 3.95
C ALA A 87 0.03 6.36 3.05
N ILE A 88 0.23 6.13 1.76
CA ILE A 88 0.57 7.18 0.77
C ILE A 88 -0.57 8.20 0.68
N ILE A 89 -1.81 7.76 0.58
CA ILE A 89 -2.97 8.64 0.49
C ILE A 89 -3.14 9.44 1.78
N LYS A 90 -3.08 8.78 2.94
CA LYS A 90 -3.22 9.44 4.26
C LYS A 90 -2.13 10.45 4.53
N LYS A 91 -0.90 10.20 4.12
CA LYS A 91 0.19 11.19 4.21
C LYS A 91 -0.16 12.48 3.46
N LYS A 92 -0.68 12.38 2.25
CA LYS A 92 -1.09 13.54 1.45
C LYS A 92 -2.29 14.28 2.07
N GLN A 93 -3.13 13.58 2.79
CA GLN A 93 -4.22 14.15 3.58
C GLN A 93 -3.74 14.73 4.93
N LYS A 94 -2.43 14.73 5.20
CA LYS A 94 -1.81 15.18 6.45
C LYS A 94 -2.38 14.48 7.70
N SER A 95 -2.70 13.20 7.55
CA SER A 95 -3.16 12.36 8.65
C SER A 95 -2.00 11.93 9.54
N ASP A 96 -2.22 11.91 10.86
CA ASP A 96 -1.28 11.39 11.85
C ASP A 96 -1.35 9.86 12.02
N MET A 97 -2.19 9.17 11.24
CA MET A 97 -2.37 7.73 11.31
C MET A 97 -1.03 7.00 11.16
N LYS A 98 -0.76 6.10 12.09
CA LYS A 98 0.43 5.23 12.07
C LYS A 98 0.05 3.86 11.52
N PHE A 99 0.91 3.32 10.66
CA PHE A 99 0.72 2.02 10.01
C PHE A 99 1.69 0.99 10.53
N PHE A 100 1.19 -0.21 10.85
CA PHE A 100 1.98 -1.38 11.25
C PHE A 100 1.78 -2.48 10.21
N LEU A 101 2.88 -2.88 9.56
CA LEU A 101 2.88 -3.87 8.48
C LEU A 101 3.51 -5.16 8.99
N TYR A 102 2.68 -6.18 9.20
CA TYR A 102 3.15 -7.50 9.59
C TYR A 102 3.49 -8.34 8.36
N GLU A 103 4.72 -8.75 8.25
CA GLU A 103 5.21 -9.58 7.15
C GLU A 103 6.27 -10.57 7.63
N LYS A 104 5.98 -11.87 7.49
CA LYS A 104 6.90 -12.94 7.93
C LYS A 104 8.11 -13.12 7.03
N SER A 105 7.99 -12.83 5.74
CA SER A 105 9.08 -12.95 4.77
C SER A 105 10.09 -11.82 4.96
N PHE A 106 11.32 -12.17 5.28
CA PHE A 106 12.41 -11.21 5.42
C PHE A 106 12.66 -10.40 4.14
N LYS A 107 12.65 -11.06 2.97
CA LYS A 107 12.84 -10.39 1.68
C LYS A 107 11.75 -9.36 1.39
N LYS A 108 10.48 -9.72 1.66
CA LYS A 108 9.36 -8.80 1.49
C LYS A 108 9.41 -7.66 2.51
N SER A 109 9.81 -7.93 3.75
CA SER A 109 9.97 -6.87 4.77
C SER A 109 11.02 -5.83 4.39
N ILE A 110 12.11 -6.23 3.73
CA ILE A 110 13.12 -5.31 3.20
C ILE A 110 12.50 -4.41 2.12
N PHE A 111 11.72 -4.98 1.20
CA PHE A 111 11.02 -4.22 0.17
C PHE A 111 10.07 -3.18 0.79
N LEU A 112 9.25 -3.58 1.77
CA LEU A 112 8.34 -2.68 2.47
C LEU A 112 9.08 -1.52 3.14
N LYS A 113 10.20 -1.78 3.82
CA LYS A 113 11.04 -0.74 4.44
C LYS A 113 11.58 0.23 3.39
N LYS A 114 11.97 -0.26 2.23
CA LYS A 114 12.45 0.56 1.11
C LYS A 114 11.36 1.52 0.60
N VAL A 115 10.12 1.05 0.48
CA VAL A 115 8.97 1.88 0.10
C VAL A 115 8.67 2.95 1.15
N ILE A 116 8.63 2.54 2.44
CA ILE A 116 8.39 3.47 3.56
C ILE A 116 9.41 4.59 3.56
N ASN A 117 10.70 4.27 3.38
CA ASN A 117 11.78 5.26 3.34
C ASN A 117 11.68 6.17 2.11
N LYS A 118 11.35 5.60 0.95
CA LYS A 118 11.22 6.36 -0.32
C LYS A 118 10.15 7.44 -0.20
N PHE A 119 8.99 7.10 0.32
CA PHE A 119 7.85 8.02 0.43
C PHE A 119 7.74 8.69 1.80
N LYS A 120 8.67 8.43 2.73
CA LYS A 120 8.68 8.98 4.10
C LYS A 120 7.35 8.78 4.82
N LEU A 121 6.87 7.54 4.81
CA LEU A 121 5.58 7.17 5.39
C LEU A 121 5.66 7.01 6.91
N ASN A 122 4.59 7.36 7.62
CA ASN A 122 4.43 7.07 9.04
C ASN A 122 4.05 5.59 9.24
N ALA A 123 4.98 4.71 8.95
CA ALA A 123 4.76 3.27 8.93
C ALA A 123 5.97 2.51 9.47
N GLU A 124 5.69 1.34 10.02
CA GLU A 124 6.68 0.43 10.59
C GLU A 124 6.44 -1.00 10.11
N VAL A 125 7.50 -1.68 9.70
CA VAL A 125 7.43 -3.10 9.32
C VAL A 125 7.80 -3.97 10.50
N ILE A 126 6.92 -4.90 10.83
CA ILE A 126 7.12 -5.91 11.87
C ILE A 126 7.36 -7.25 11.18
N ASN A 127 8.64 -7.66 11.11
CA ASN A 127 9.03 -8.91 10.45
C ASN A 127 8.79 -10.10 11.38
N GLN A 128 7.51 -10.44 11.53
CA GLN A 128 7.02 -11.53 12.36
C GLN A 128 5.84 -12.23 11.70
N ASN A 129 5.59 -13.47 12.12
CA ASN A 129 4.34 -14.13 11.80
C ASN A 129 3.23 -13.53 12.69
N ILE A 130 2.15 -13.03 12.09
CA ILE A 130 1.05 -12.43 12.84
C ILE A 130 0.40 -13.39 13.83
N PHE A 131 0.43 -14.69 13.57
CA PHE A 131 -0.12 -15.70 14.49
C PHE A 131 0.68 -15.84 15.80
N ASP A 132 1.91 -15.32 15.85
CA ASP A 132 2.72 -15.28 17.06
C ASP A 132 2.38 -14.08 17.94
N GLN A 133 1.59 -13.14 17.41
CA GLN A 133 1.16 -11.94 18.13
C GLN A 133 -0.04 -12.25 19.02
N LYS A 134 0.15 -12.16 20.34
CA LYS A 134 -0.91 -12.47 21.33
C LYS A 134 -1.91 -11.34 21.49
N ASN A 135 -1.47 -10.10 21.37
CA ASN A 135 -2.31 -8.91 21.59
C ASN A 135 -2.10 -7.93 20.41
N LEU A 136 -3.11 -7.83 19.56
CA LEU A 136 -3.15 -6.85 18.49
C LEU A 136 -4.15 -5.76 18.88
N SER A 137 -3.67 -4.53 19.03
CA SER A 137 -4.53 -3.36 19.27
C SER A 137 -4.31 -2.37 18.13
N SER A 138 -5.37 -2.12 17.38
CA SER A 138 -5.36 -1.19 16.25
C SER A 138 -6.78 -0.71 15.98
N ASP A 139 -6.94 0.57 15.63
CA ASP A 139 -8.25 1.13 15.30
C ASP A 139 -8.79 0.55 14.00
N LEU A 140 -7.90 0.24 13.07
CA LEU A 140 -8.21 -0.35 11.77
C LEU A 140 -7.31 -1.54 11.50
N ILE A 141 -7.90 -2.62 11.04
CA ILE A 141 -7.17 -3.79 10.53
C ILE A 141 -7.53 -3.98 9.08
N VAL A 142 -6.52 -4.12 8.25
CA VAL A 142 -6.65 -4.40 6.81
C VAL A 142 -5.88 -5.67 6.47
N ALA A 143 -6.34 -6.36 5.45
CA ALA A 143 -5.68 -7.54 4.91
C ALA A 143 -6.10 -7.76 3.46
N ARG A 144 -5.21 -8.34 2.67
CA ARG A 144 -5.51 -8.77 1.31
C ARG A 144 -4.85 -10.12 1.05
N ALA A 145 -5.64 -11.08 0.55
CA ALA A 145 -5.16 -12.44 0.25
C ALA A 145 -4.40 -13.10 1.42
N PHE A 146 -4.89 -12.82 2.62
CA PHE A 146 -4.31 -13.31 3.88
C PHE A 146 -4.66 -14.78 4.14
#